data_d55af310ee95c59edb8c790551bba869
#
_entry.id   d55af310ee95c59edb8c790551bba869
#
_cell.length_a   1.000
_cell.length_b   1.000
_cell.length_c   1.000
_cell.angle_alpha   90.00
_cell.angle_beta   90.00
_cell.angle_gamma   90.00
#
_symmetry.space_group_name_H-M   'P 1'
#
loop_
_entity.id
_entity.type
_entity.pdbx_description
1 polymer ?
#
loop_
_entity_poly.entity_id
_entity_poly.type
_entity_poly.pdbx_seq_one_letter_code
_entity_poly.pdbx_strand_id
1 'polypeptide(L)'
;MATVFERIRDITAEKLSVDPATVKPESSFTDDLNADSLDVVELIMALEEEFSTDEKQLEISDEEAESLRTVSDVEKFLKTKGVADE
;
A
#
# COMPACT_ATOMS: atom_id res chain seq x y z
N MET A 1 1.74 -5.11 -17.97
CA MET A 1 1.53 -5.86 -16.71
C MET A 1 2.06 -5.07 -15.55
N ALA A 2 1.32 -5.03 -14.45
CA ALA A 2 1.70 -4.22 -13.29
C ALA A 2 2.37 -5.07 -12.22
N THR A 3 3.46 -4.57 -11.65
CA THR A 3 4.08 -5.20 -10.49
C THR A 3 3.29 -4.83 -9.24
N VAL A 4 3.52 -5.54 -8.16
CA VAL A 4 2.91 -5.21 -6.87
C VAL A 4 3.27 -3.77 -6.48
N PHE A 5 4.53 -3.39 -6.66
CA PHE A 5 4.97 -2.02 -6.38
C PHE A 5 4.19 -0.99 -7.20
N GLU A 6 4.03 -1.22 -8.51
CA GLU A 6 3.32 -0.27 -9.36
C GLU A 6 1.87 -0.09 -8.93
N ARG A 7 1.22 -1.17 -8.53
CA ARG A 7 -0.16 -1.12 -8.04
C ARG A 7 -0.25 -0.35 -6.72
N ILE A 8 0.68 -0.58 -5.82
CA ILE A 8 0.75 0.16 -4.55
C ILE A 8 0.99 1.64 -4.83
N ARG A 9 1.95 1.94 -5.72
CA ARG A 9 2.28 3.31 -6.10
C ARG A 9 1.05 4.06 -6.61
N ASP A 10 0.31 3.45 -7.51
CA ASP A 10 -0.84 4.09 -8.14
C ASP A 10 -1.96 4.34 -7.12
N ILE A 11 -2.21 3.38 -6.24
CA ILE A 11 -3.21 3.53 -5.18
C ILE A 11 -2.78 4.62 -4.20
N THR A 12 -1.51 4.61 -3.80
CA THR A 12 -0.96 5.61 -2.89
C THR A 12 -1.07 7.01 -3.47
N ALA A 13 -0.71 7.16 -4.74
CA ALA A 13 -0.77 8.45 -5.41
C ALA A 13 -2.21 8.98 -5.44
N GLU A 14 -3.17 8.11 -5.72
CA GLU A 14 -4.57 8.50 -5.77
C GLU A 14 -5.09 8.89 -4.39
N LYS A 15 -4.83 8.08 -3.37
CA LYS A 15 -5.38 8.31 -2.03
C LYS A 15 -4.72 9.48 -1.32
N LEU A 16 -3.45 9.72 -1.57
CA LEU A 16 -2.73 10.83 -0.93
C LEU A 16 -2.64 12.07 -1.82
N SER A 17 -3.21 12.01 -3.02
CA SER A 17 -3.20 13.12 -3.98
C SER A 17 -1.80 13.61 -4.29
N VAL A 18 -0.87 12.67 -4.49
CA VAL A 18 0.51 12.97 -4.86
C VAL A 18 0.81 12.41 -6.25
N ASP A 19 1.87 12.93 -6.87
CA ASP A 19 2.32 12.46 -8.18
C ASP A 19 2.89 11.05 -8.03
N PRO A 20 2.44 10.07 -8.84
CA PRO A 20 3.00 8.71 -8.79
C PRO A 20 4.53 8.71 -8.95
N ALA A 21 5.08 9.64 -9.70
CA ALA A 21 6.53 9.73 -9.90
C ALA A 21 7.29 10.04 -8.60
N THR A 22 6.62 10.57 -7.58
CA THR A 22 7.24 10.87 -6.29
C THR A 22 7.17 9.70 -5.32
N VAL A 23 6.39 8.66 -5.65
CA VAL A 23 6.23 7.49 -4.79
C VAL A 23 7.31 6.48 -5.11
N LYS A 24 8.21 6.24 -4.16
CA LYS A 24 9.36 5.34 -4.33
C LYS A 24 9.31 4.25 -3.27
N PRO A 25 10.02 3.12 -3.46
CA PRO A 25 10.01 2.05 -2.47
C PRO A 25 10.40 2.50 -1.07
N GLU A 26 11.33 3.44 -0.97
CA GLU A 26 11.80 3.97 0.32
C GLU A 26 10.95 5.10 0.87
N SER A 27 9.91 5.55 0.14
CA SER A 27 9.06 6.65 0.60
C SER A 27 8.29 6.27 1.85
N SER A 28 8.34 7.14 2.87
CA SER A 28 7.54 7.00 4.08
C SER A 28 6.19 7.66 3.86
N PHE A 29 5.11 6.99 4.21
CA PHE A 29 3.77 7.55 4.02
C PHE A 29 3.56 8.83 4.80
N THR A 30 4.09 8.90 6.02
CA THR A 30 3.90 10.08 6.87
C THR A 30 4.95 11.16 6.65
N ASP A 31 6.21 10.75 6.50
CA ASP A 31 7.32 11.72 6.41
C ASP A 31 7.53 12.26 5.00
N ASP A 32 7.44 11.39 4.00
CA ASP A 32 7.72 11.77 2.61
C ASP A 32 6.45 12.16 1.84
N LEU A 33 5.34 11.52 2.14
CA LEU A 33 4.09 11.71 1.41
C LEU A 33 3.04 12.48 2.22
N ASN A 34 3.39 12.91 3.43
CA ASN A 34 2.55 13.74 4.30
C ASN A 34 1.17 13.14 4.61
N ALA A 35 1.08 11.82 4.69
CA ALA A 35 -0.15 11.16 5.08
C ALA A 35 -0.39 11.31 6.58
N ASP A 36 -1.61 11.70 6.97
CA ASP A 36 -1.98 11.67 8.38
C ASP A 36 -2.59 10.29 8.70
N SER A 37 -3.02 10.08 9.96
CA SER A 37 -3.52 8.77 10.36
C SER A 37 -4.79 8.37 9.62
N LEU A 38 -5.65 9.32 9.28
CA LEU A 38 -6.85 9.03 8.52
C LEU A 38 -6.50 8.64 7.07
N ASP A 39 -5.55 9.34 6.47
CA ASP A 39 -5.08 9.01 5.12
C ASP A 39 -4.51 7.59 5.08
N VAL A 40 -3.74 7.22 6.10
CA VAL A 40 -3.16 5.88 6.19
C VAL A 40 -4.25 4.82 6.29
N VAL A 41 -5.29 5.07 7.10
CA VAL A 41 -6.42 4.14 7.23
C VAL A 41 -7.12 3.96 5.89
N GLU A 42 -7.39 5.05 5.18
CA GLU A 42 -8.02 4.98 3.86
C GLU A 42 -7.16 4.23 2.86
N LEU A 43 -5.85 4.47 2.90
CA LEU A 43 -4.90 3.77 2.03
C LEU A 43 -4.90 2.27 2.31
N ILE A 44 -4.87 1.88 3.57
CA ILE A 44 -4.90 0.46 3.96
C ILE A 44 -6.18 -0.20 3.45
N MET A 45 -7.33 0.45 3.60
CA MET A 45 -8.59 -0.10 3.12
C MET A 45 -8.57 -0.27 1.59
N ALA A 46 -8.01 0.70 0.88
CA ALA A 46 -7.90 0.63 -0.57
C ALA A 46 -6.99 -0.53 -1.00
N LEU A 47 -5.89 -0.76 -0.27
CA LEU A 47 -5.00 -1.87 -0.54
C LEU A 47 -5.69 -3.21 -0.31
N GLU A 48 -6.47 -3.32 0.76
CA GLU A 48 -7.25 -4.53 1.03
C GLU A 48 -8.20 -4.84 -0.12
N GLU A 49 -8.90 -3.83 -0.62
CA GLU A 49 -9.82 -4.01 -1.75
C GLU A 49 -9.11 -4.37 -3.04
N GLU A 50 -8.00 -3.70 -3.32
CA GLU A 50 -7.26 -3.90 -4.57
C GLU A 50 -6.67 -5.30 -4.68
N PHE A 51 -6.15 -5.82 -3.56
CA PHE A 51 -5.42 -7.09 -3.57
C PHE A 51 -6.26 -8.27 -3.08
N SER A 52 -7.52 -8.07 -2.72
CA SER A 52 -8.42 -9.17 -2.39
C SER A 52 -8.95 -9.81 -3.67
N THR A 53 -9.15 -11.11 -3.63
CA THR A 53 -9.74 -11.86 -4.74
C THR A 53 -10.99 -12.58 -4.24
N ASP A 54 -11.77 -13.16 -5.16
CA ASP A 54 -12.95 -13.97 -4.80
C ASP A 54 -12.58 -15.18 -3.96
N GLU A 55 -11.37 -15.70 -4.15
CA GLU A 55 -10.90 -16.88 -3.43
C GLU A 55 -10.20 -16.53 -2.13
N LYS A 56 -9.64 -15.33 -2.05
CA LYS A 56 -8.82 -14.94 -0.90
C LYS A 56 -9.01 -13.47 -0.58
N GLN A 57 -9.49 -13.18 0.60
CA GLN A 57 -9.66 -11.80 1.05
C GLN A 57 -8.44 -11.36 1.84
N LEU A 58 -7.87 -10.23 1.45
CA LEU A 58 -6.74 -9.65 2.16
C LEU A 58 -7.25 -8.83 3.34
N GLU A 59 -6.74 -9.13 4.51
CA GLU A 59 -7.05 -8.37 5.72
C GLU A 59 -5.74 -7.88 6.34
N ILE A 60 -5.73 -6.62 6.73
CA ILE A 60 -4.57 -6.00 7.38
C ILE A 60 -5.02 -5.52 8.76
N SER A 61 -4.49 -6.13 9.81
CA SER A 61 -4.82 -5.74 11.18
C SER A 61 -4.20 -4.39 11.52
N ASP A 62 -4.70 -3.76 12.58
CA ASP A 62 -4.12 -2.49 13.05
C ASP A 62 -2.65 -2.65 13.42
N GLU A 63 -2.29 -3.77 14.05
CA GLU A 63 -0.90 -4.04 14.40
C GLU A 63 -0.02 -4.16 13.17
N GLU A 64 -0.51 -4.87 12.15
CA GLU A 64 0.21 -5.02 10.89
C GLU A 64 0.34 -3.67 10.20
N ALA A 65 -0.72 -2.87 10.20
CA ALA A 65 -0.71 -1.55 9.58
C ALA A 65 0.33 -0.63 10.22
N GLU A 66 0.52 -0.73 11.52
CA GLU A 66 1.51 0.09 12.24
C GLU A 66 2.93 -0.18 11.79
N SER A 67 3.21 -1.39 11.30
CA SER A 67 4.54 -1.74 10.81
C SER A 67 4.76 -1.33 9.35
N LEU A 68 3.70 -0.92 8.65
CA LEU A 68 3.77 -0.54 7.24
C LEU A 68 4.07 0.94 7.11
N ARG A 69 5.32 1.31 7.23
CA ARG A 69 5.76 2.71 7.24
C ARG A 69 6.16 3.23 5.87
N THR A 70 6.74 2.35 5.04
CA THR A 70 7.19 2.73 3.70
C THR A 70 6.46 1.89 2.66
N VAL A 71 6.56 2.32 1.41
CA VAL A 71 6.00 1.57 0.27
C VAL A 71 6.63 0.18 0.20
N SER A 72 7.94 0.09 0.44
CA SER A 72 8.65 -1.19 0.45
C SER A 72 8.11 -2.14 1.52
N ASP A 73 7.77 -1.62 2.70
CA ASP A 73 7.18 -2.43 3.76
C ASP A 73 5.86 -3.04 3.32
N VAL A 74 5.03 -2.26 2.64
CA VAL A 74 3.74 -2.73 2.13
C VAL A 74 3.96 -3.81 1.08
N GLU A 75 4.89 -3.59 0.16
CA GLU A 75 5.19 -4.56 -0.88
C GLU A 75 5.62 -5.91 -0.28
N LYS A 76 6.54 -5.87 0.68
CA LYS A 76 7.01 -7.08 1.36
C LYS A 76 5.88 -7.78 2.09
N PHE A 77 5.06 -7.02 2.79
CA PHE A 77 3.91 -7.57 3.53
C PHE A 77 2.94 -8.29 2.57
N LEU A 78 2.59 -7.65 1.47
CA LEU A 78 1.68 -8.24 0.51
C LEU A 78 2.24 -9.52 -0.09
N LYS A 79 3.54 -9.55 -0.37
CA LYS A 79 4.19 -10.76 -0.89
C LYS A 79 4.14 -11.91 0.12
N THR A 80 4.25 -11.62 1.42
CA THR A 80 4.11 -12.66 2.45
C THR A 80 2.67 -13.17 2.53
N LYS A 81 1.70 -12.39 2.09
CA LYS A 81 0.29 -12.81 2.06
C LYS A 81 -0.07 -13.53 0.76
N GLY A 82 0.89 -13.77 -0.10
CA GLY A 82 0.67 -14.51 -1.34
C GLY A 82 0.36 -13.66 -2.57
N VAL A 83 0.46 -12.34 -2.43
CA VAL A 83 0.28 -11.44 -3.57
C VAL A 83 1.55 -11.49 -4.43
N ALA A 84 1.38 -11.62 -5.74
CA ALA A 84 2.50 -11.71 -6.67
C ALA A 84 2.35 -10.69 -7.79
N ASP A 85 3.46 -10.40 -8.46
CA ASP A 85 3.45 -9.56 -9.64
C ASP A 85 2.64 -10.23 -10.75
N GLU A 86 1.94 -9.41 -11.52
CA GLU A 86 1.14 -9.89 -12.63
C GLU A 86 1.96 -9.99 -13.92
#